data_ba6f11b6f7324ecc30d2eb1842a25e99
#
_entry.id   ba6f11b6f7324ecc30d2eb1842a25e99
#
_cell.length_a   1.000
_cell.length_b   1.000
_cell.length_c   1.000
_cell.angle_alpha   90.00
_cell.angle_beta   90.00
_cell.angle_gamma   90.00
#
_symmetry.space_group_name_H-M   'P 1'
#
loop_
_entity.id
_entity.type
_entity.pdbx_description
1 polymer ?
#
loop_
_entity_poly.entity_id
_entity_poly.type
_entity_poly.pdbx_seq_one_letter_code
_entity_poly.pdbx_strand_id
1 'polypeptide(L)'
;MAENRVAVVAIIIEDMESAPQVNAILHTFSEFIVGRMGLPYRERKISIINIVLDAPLDKINSLAGQLGRLSGVTAKAVCSTV
;
A
#
# COMPACT_ATOMS: atom_id res chain seq x y z
N MET A 1 22.05 11.42 -0.89
CA MET A 1 21.04 11.11 0.13
C MET A 1 19.64 11.20 -0.49
N ALA A 2 18.84 10.17 -0.35
CA ALA A 2 17.49 10.19 -0.90
C ALA A 2 16.59 11.11 -0.08
N GLU A 3 15.84 11.97 -0.74
CA GLU A 3 14.87 12.81 -0.09
C GLU A 3 13.57 12.02 0.07
N ASN A 4 12.94 12.20 1.22
CA ASN A 4 11.64 11.60 1.45
C ASN A 4 10.55 12.37 0.72
N ARG A 5 9.54 11.64 0.30
CA ARG A 5 8.32 12.21 -0.27
C ARG A 5 7.13 11.67 0.48
N VAL A 6 6.08 12.44 0.51
CA VAL A 6 4.80 11.96 1.03
C VAL A 6 4.05 11.31 -0.13
N ALA A 7 3.53 10.13 0.12
CA ALA A 7 2.78 9.39 -0.88
C ALA A 7 1.55 8.76 -0.27
N VAL A 8 0.53 8.61 -1.09
CA VAL A 8 -0.66 7.82 -0.75
C VAL A 8 -0.64 6.61 -1.65
N VAL A 9 -0.76 5.42 -1.05
CA VAL A 9 -0.89 4.18 -1.81
C VAL A 9 -2.28 3.64 -1.61
N ALA A 10 -3.02 3.54 -2.71
CA ALA A 10 -4.36 2.95 -2.72
C ALA A 10 -4.24 1.48 -3.08
N ILE A 11 -4.86 0.62 -2.28
CA ILE A 11 -4.76 -0.82 -2.42
C ILE A 11 -6.17 -1.39 -2.47
N ILE A 12 -6.45 -2.18 -3.49
CA ILE A 12 -7.73 -2.91 -3.60
C ILE A 12 -7.41 -4.39 -3.63
N ILE A 13 -8.00 -5.14 -2.70
CA ILE A 13 -7.81 -6.58 -2.58
C ILE A 13 -9.10 -7.25 -3.03
N GLU A 14 -9.04 -7.95 -4.17
CA GLU A 14 -10.17 -8.71 -4.70
C GLU A 14 -10.09 -10.18 -4.35
N ASP A 15 -8.87 -10.68 -4.08
CA ASP A 15 -8.64 -12.04 -3.62
C ASP A 15 -8.25 -12.00 -2.14
N MET A 16 -9.18 -12.35 -1.28
CA MET A 16 -8.96 -12.26 0.17
C MET A 16 -7.90 -13.23 0.67
N GLU A 17 -7.54 -14.23 -0.11
CA GLU A 17 -6.42 -15.12 0.25
C GLU A 17 -5.09 -14.37 0.23
N SER A 18 -5.01 -13.25 -0.48
CA SER A 18 -3.82 -12.41 -0.51
C SER A 18 -3.73 -11.43 0.67
N ALA A 19 -4.80 -11.28 1.46
CA ALA A 19 -4.82 -10.31 2.54
C ALA A 19 -3.69 -10.49 3.56
N PRO A 20 -3.36 -11.72 4.02
CA PRO A 20 -2.24 -11.88 4.94
C PRO A 20 -0.91 -11.41 4.34
N GLN A 21 -0.70 -11.64 3.05
CA GLN A 21 0.52 -11.22 2.37
C GLN A 21 0.58 -9.70 2.25
N VAL A 22 -0.55 -9.05 1.97
CA VAL A 22 -0.64 -7.59 1.97
C VAL A 22 -0.22 -7.03 3.32
N ASN A 23 -0.80 -7.58 4.41
CA ASN A 23 -0.49 -7.11 5.75
C ASN A 23 0.98 -7.36 6.11
N ALA A 24 1.56 -8.48 5.69
CA ALA A 24 2.97 -8.76 5.94
C ALA A 24 3.88 -7.75 5.23
N ILE A 25 3.56 -7.41 3.99
CA ILE A 25 4.33 -6.41 3.23
C ILE A 25 4.21 -5.05 3.92
N LEU A 26 3.01 -4.63 4.30
CA LEU A 26 2.81 -3.36 4.99
C LEU A 26 3.59 -3.31 6.28
N HIS A 27 3.67 -4.42 7.00
CA HIS A 27 4.43 -4.48 8.24
C HIS A 27 5.92 -4.22 8.00
N THR A 28 6.49 -4.73 6.91
CA THR A 28 7.92 -4.50 6.62
C THR A 28 8.23 -3.04 6.31
N PHE A 29 7.21 -2.25 5.92
CA PHE A 29 7.38 -0.83 5.64
C PHE A 29 6.81 0.05 6.76
N SER A 30 6.52 -0.53 7.92
CA SER A 30 5.80 0.18 8.99
C SER A 30 6.52 1.44 9.46
N GLU A 31 7.84 1.48 9.41
CA GLU A 31 8.60 2.67 9.85
C GLU A 31 8.32 3.89 8.97
N PHE A 32 7.87 3.67 7.73
CA PHE A 32 7.58 4.75 6.79
C PHE A 32 6.11 5.15 6.78
N ILE A 33 5.24 4.34 7.41
CA ILE A 33 3.79 4.56 7.35
C ILE A 33 3.39 5.60 8.39
N VAL A 34 2.78 6.69 7.91
CA VAL A 34 2.28 7.78 8.74
C VAL A 34 0.86 7.50 9.21
N GLY A 35 0.07 6.87 8.36
CA GLY A 35 -1.31 6.52 8.68
C GLY A 35 -1.86 5.51 7.71
N ARG A 36 -2.92 4.81 8.12
CA ARG A 36 -3.59 3.87 7.24
C ARG A 36 -5.08 3.84 7.55
N MET A 37 -5.87 3.55 6.53
CA MET A 37 -7.31 3.38 6.66
C MET A 37 -7.70 2.13 5.89
N GLY A 38 -8.45 1.25 6.53
CA GLY A 38 -8.96 0.05 5.90
C GLY A 38 -10.48 0.06 5.87
N LEU A 39 -11.05 -0.36 4.76
CA LEU A 39 -12.49 -0.47 4.59
C LEU A 39 -12.81 -1.81 3.93
N PRO A 40 -13.30 -2.80 4.71
CA PRO A 40 -13.79 -4.02 4.11
C PRO A 40 -15.16 -3.74 3.48
N TYR A 41 -15.26 -3.91 2.17
CA TYR A 41 -16.50 -3.65 1.46
C TYR A 41 -17.16 -4.99 1.12
N ARG A 42 -17.94 -5.49 2.05
CA ARG A 42 -18.46 -6.86 2.01
C ARG A 42 -19.43 -7.12 0.87
N GLU A 43 -20.19 -6.09 0.47
CA GLU A 43 -21.17 -6.23 -0.62
C GLU A 43 -20.48 -6.63 -1.94
N ARG A 44 -19.26 -6.20 -2.16
CA ARG A 44 -18.51 -6.51 -3.36
C ARG A 44 -17.40 -7.54 -3.10
N LYS A 45 -17.29 -8.02 -1.88
CA LYS A 45 -16.28 -9.01 -1.44
C LYS A 45 -14.86 -8.52 -1.72
N ILE A 46 -14.61 -7.25 -1.52
CA ILE A 46 -13.30 -6.63 -1.67
C ILE A 46 -12.89 -5.93 -0.37
N SER A 47 -11.61 -5.69 -0.24
CA SER A 47 -11.09 -4.89 0.85
C SER A 47 -10.29 -3.74 0.25
N ILE A 48 -10.45 -2.55 0.82
CA ILE A 48 -9.78 -1.34 0.36
C ILE A 48 -8.90 -0.84 1.49
N ILE A 49 -7.63 -0.58 1.16
CA ILE A 49 -6.68 -0.03 2.14
C ILE A 49 -6.03 1.20 1.51
N ASN A 50 -6.00 2.29 2.26
CA ASN A 50 -5.24 3.47 1.88
C ASN A 50 -4.15 3.69 2.92
N ILE A 51 -2.93 3.92 2.49
CA ILE A 51 -1.83 4.22 3.40
C ILE A 51 -1.14 5.51 2.98
N VAL A 52 -0.69 6.25 3.98
CA VAL A 52 0.11 7.45 3.77
C VAL A 52 1.53 7.12 4.20
N LEU A 53 2.47 7.39 3.33
CA LEU A 53 3.89 7.14 3.57
C LEU A 53 4.68 8.43 3.53
N ASP A 54 5.72 8.48 4.34
CA ASP A 54 6.78 9.48 4.23
C ASP A 54 8.08 8.69 4.08
N ALA A 55 8.58 8.58 2.86
CA ALA A 55 9.65 7.65 2.53
C ALA A 55 10.42 8.09 1.29
N PRO A 56 11.65 7.59 1.11
CA PRO A 56 12.35 7.76 -0.17
C PRO A 56 11.54 7.13 -1.31
N LEU A 57 11.66 7.71 -2.50
CA LEU A 57 10.89 7.27 -3.67
C LEU A 57 11.10 5.79 -3.99
N ASP A 58 12.32 5.27 -3.83
CA ASP A 58 12.60 3.87 -4.09
C ASP A 58 11.82 2.94 -3.15
N LYS A 59 11.60 3.36 -1.91
CA LYS A 59 10.82 2.58 -0.95
C LYS A 59 9.34 2.61 -1.30
N ILE A 60 8.83 3.76 -1.74
CA ILE A 60 7.45 3.89 -2.18
C ILE A 60 7.19 2.98 -3.38
N ASN A 61 8.08 3.02 -4.37
CA ASN A 61 7.96 2.18 -5.56
C ASN A 61 8.10 0.69 -5.24
N SER A 62 8.99 0.35 -4.31
CA SER A 62 9.17 -1.04 -3.89
C SER A 62 7.90 -1.57 -3.23
N LEU A 63 7.30 -0.80 -2.34
CA LEU A 63 6.07 -1.20 -1.69
C LEU A 63 4.94 -1.42 -2.70
N ALA A 64 4.71 -0.44 -3.57
CA ALA A 64 3.65 -0.55 -4.58
C ALA A 64 3.90 -1.74 -5.51
N GLY A 65 5.14 -1.97 -5.91
CA GLY A 65 5.50 -3.10 -6.77
C GLY A 65 5.28 -4.45 -6.10
N GLN A 66 5.66 -4.59 -4.84
CA GLN A 66 5.45 -5.83 -4.10
C GLN A 66 3.97 -6.15 -3.95
N LEU A 67 3.16 -5.13 -3.62
CA LEU A 67 1.72 -5.32 -3.47
C LEU A 67 1.07 -5.69 -4.80
N GLY A 68 1.47 -5.03 -5.88
CA GLY A 68 0.87 -5.26 -7.19
C GLY A 68 1.17 -6.62 -7.79
N ARG A 69 2.15 -7.35 -7.27
CA ARG A 69 2.46 -8.71 -7.72
C ARG A 69 1.57 -9.78 -7.09
N LEU A 70 0.84 -9.43 -6.04
CA LEU A 70 -0.02 -10.40 -5.36
C LEU A 70 -1.28 -10.65 -6.18
N SER A 71 -1.78 -11.88 -6.12
CA SER A 71 -2.99 -12.27 -6.82
C SER A 71 -4.18 -11.47 -6.34
N GLY A 72 -4.91 -10.85 -7.29
CA GLY A 72 -6.12 -10.09 -6.98
C GLY A 72 -5.87 -8.81 -6.20
N VAL A 73 -4.66 -8.27 -6.26
CA VAL A 73 -4.32 -7.02 -5.56
C VAL A 73 -3.90 -5.97 -6.59
N THR A 74 -4.54 -4.80 -6.49
CA THR A 74 -4.17 -3.62 -7.26
C THR A 74 -3.62 -2.57 -6.30
N ALA A 75 -2.47 -2.00 -6.62
CA ALA A 75 -1.87 -0.96 -5.81
C ALA A 75 -1.35 0.16 -6.69
N LYS A 76 -1.69 1.40 -6.33
CA LYS A 76 -1.27 2.59 -7.05
C LYS A 76 -0.78 3.62 -6.05
N ALA A 77 0.35 4.24 -6.37
CA ALA A 77 0.94 5.27 -5.54
C ALA A 77 0.75 6.64 -6.19
N VAL A 78 0.40 7.61 -5.36
CA VAL A 78 0.37 9.03 -5.74
C VAL A 78 1.37 9.73 -4.84
N CYS A 79 2.38 10.35 -5.44
CA CYS A 79 3.46 10.99 -4.69
C CYS A 79 3.35 12.51 -4.77
N SER A 80 3.69 13.17 -3.67
CA SER A 80 3.85 14.62 -3.68
C SER A 80 5.09 15.00 -4.49
N THR A 81 5.14 16.26 -4.91
CA THR A 81 6.32 16.81 -5.59
C THR A 81 7.32 17.42 -4.60
N VAL A 82 6.95 17.45 -3.35
CA VAL A 82 7.79 18.02 -2.29
C VAL A 82 8.02 17.01 -1.19
#